data_68222d1de04ee6e676c2d02ee117b2e4
#
_entry.id   68222d1de04ee6e676c2d02ee117b2e4
#
_cell.length_a   1.000
_cell.length_b   1.000
_cell.length_c   1.000
_cell.angle_alpha   90.00
_cell.angle_beta   90.00
_cell.angle_gamma   90.00
#
_symmetry.space_group_name_H-M   'P 1'
#
loop_
_entity.id
_entity.type
_entity.pdbx_description
1 polymer ?
#
loop_
_entity_poly.entity_id
_entity_poly.type
_entity_poly.pdbx_seq_one_letter_code
_entity_poly.pdbx_strand_id
1 'polypeptide(L)'
;MKIRLFIKSYCPWCHRAMRWLDEQGIEYETFDVIANAEAFDEMVRLSGQELAPVIEMDGKVLADFGPEQLAEFWRKNFSTTDKHG
;
A
#
# COMPACT_ATOMS: atom_id res chain seq x y z
N MET A 1 4.74 -11.43 7.10
CA MET A 1 4.03 -10.95 5.90
C MET A 1 4.84 -9.89 5.22
N LYS A 2 4.96 -9.99 3.92
CA LYS A 2 5.73 -9.01 3.16
C LYS A 2 4.79 -7.98 2.57
N ILE A 3 5.07 -6.71 2.85
CA ILE A 3 4.24 -5.61 2.39
C ILE A 3 5.10 -4.68 1.53
N ARG A 4 4.63 -4.42 0.32
CA ARG A 4 5.31 -3.53 -0.61
C ARG A 4 4.42 -2.33 -0.90
N LEU A 5 4.96 -1.14 -0.71
CA LEU A 5 4.23 0.10 -0.95
C LEU A 5 4.93 0.86 -2.08
N PHE A 6 4.22 1.06 -3.17
CA PHE A 6 4.73 1.77 -4.34
C PHE A 6 4.30 3.22 -4.26
N ILE A 7 5.25 4.14 -4.29
CA ILE A 7 5.00 5.55 -4.02
C ILE A 7 5.63 6.43 -5.10
N LYS A 8 5.17 7.68 -5.12
CA LYS A 8 5.84 8.79 -5.78
C LYS A 8 6.23 9.76 -4.68
N SER A 9 7.48 10.22 -4.70
CA SER A 9 8.00 10.97 -3.56
C SER A 9 7.25 12.27 -3.29
N TYR A 10 6.61 12.83 -4.31
CA TYR A 10 5.88 14.10 -4.16
C TYR A 10 4.38 13.89 -3.91
N CYS A 11 3.95 12.68 -3.68
CA CYS A 11 2.52 12.35 -3.58
C CYS A 11 2.04 12.47 -2.13
N PRO A 12 1.14 13.42 -1.82
CA PRO A 12 0.67 13.56 -0.44
C PRO A 12 -0.06 12.31 0.06
N TRP A 13 -0.81 11.66 -0.82
CA TRP A 13 -1.54 10.45 -0.42
C TRP A 13 -0.59 9.32 -0.08
N CYS A 14 0.56 9.25 -0.77
CA CYS A 14 1.59 8.26 -0.44
C CYS A 14 2.14 8.52 0.96
N HIS A 15 2.40 9.78 1.30
CA HIS A 15 2.91 10.12 2.62
C HIS A 15 1.89 9.83 3.71
N ARG A 16 0.62 10.05 3.43
CA ARG A 16 -0.43 9.73 4.38
C ARG A 16 -0.53 8.23 4.62
N ALA A 17 -0.37 7.43 3.56
CA ALA A 17 -0.37 5.98 3.69
C ALA A 17 0.80 5.53 4.56
N MET A 18 1.99 6.07 4.31
CA MET A 18 3.16 5.72 5.11
C MET A 18 2.97 6.08 6.58
N ARG A 19 2.41 7.25 6.85
CA ARG A 19 2.15 7.65 8.23
C ARG A 19 1.19 6.68 8.91
N TRP A 20 0.13 6.28 8.22
CA TRP A 20 -0.82 5.35 8.81
C TRP A 20 -0.16 4.02 9.16
N LEU A 21 0.65 3.48 8.24
CA LEU A 21 1.35 2.23 8.49
C LEU A 21 2.32 2.34 9.66
N ASP A 22 3.03 3.46 9.74
CA ASP A 22 3.96 3.71 10.83
C ASP A 22 3.24 3.77 12.17
N GLU A 23 2.09 4.44 12.19
CA GLU A 23 1.31 4.58 13.42
C GLU A 23 0.77 3.25 13.89
N GLN A 24 0.49 2.34 12.98
CA GLN A 24 -0.01 1.02 13.33
C GLN A 24 1.11 0.04 13.66
N GLY A 25 2.36 0.45 13.51
CA GLY A 25 3.49 -0.44 13.76
C GLY A 25 3.66 -1.51 12.70
N ILE A 26 3.15 -1.27 11.51
CA ILE A 26 3.23 -2.24 10.42
C ILE A 26 4.51 -1.99 9.64
N GLU A 27 5.30 -3.04 9.45
CA GLU A 27 6.52 -2.95 8.66
C GLU A 27 6.21 -3.12 7.18
N TYR A 28 6.87 -2.33 6.37
CA TYR A 28 6.65 -2.35 4.93
C TYR A 28 7.90 -1.86 4.21
N GLU A 29 7.98 -2.19 2.93
CA GLU A 29 9.07 -1.78 2.05
C GLU A 29 8.52 -0.78 1.04
N THR A 30 9.23 0.33 0.81
CA THR A 30 8.78 1.34 -0.13
C THR A 30 9.56 1.23 -1.44
N PHE A 31 8.87 1.51 -2.54
CA PHE A 31 9.44 1.52 -3.87
C PHE A 31 9.04 2.81 -4.56
N ASP A 32 10.03 3.65 -4.91
CA ASP A 32 9.77 4.92 -5.57
C ASP A 32 9.69 4.66 -7.07
N VAL A 33 8.49 4.77 -7.62
CA VAL A 33 8.27 4.39 -9.02
C VAL A 33 8.72 5.49 -10.00
N ILE A 34 9.05 6.67 -9.49
CA ILE A 34 9.65 7.71 -10.33
C ILE A 34 11.14 7.44 -10.49
N ALA A 35 11.78 7.05 -9.40
CA ALA A 35 13.22 6.81 -9.40
C ALA A 35 13.61 5.47 -9.99
N ASN A 36 12.66 4.53 -10.07
CA ASN A 36 12.97 3.15 -10.45
C ASN A 36 11.93 2.64 -11.44
N ALA A 37 12.34 2.50 -12.70
CA ALA A 37 11.43 2.09 -13.77
C ALA A 37 10.89 0.67 -13.55
N GLU A 38 11.71 -0.21 -12.97
CA GLU A 38 11.25 -1.57 -12.70
C GLU A 38 10.15 -1.58 -11.64
N ALA A 39 10.26 -0.70 -10.65
CA ALA A 39 9.22 -0.57 -9.65
C ALA A 39 7.93 -0.05 -10.27
N PHE A 40 8.04 0.90 -11.20
CA PHE A 40 6.85 1.40 -11.90
C PHE A 40 6.16 0.27 -12.68
N ASP A 41 6.94 -0.51 -13.42
CA ASP A 41 6.38 -1.62 -14.18
C ASP A 41 5.69 -2.63 -13.27
N GLU A 42 6.31 -2.91 -12.14
CA GLU A 42 5.72 -3.85 -11.17
C GLU A 42 4.41 -3.31 -10.61
N MET A 43 4.37 -2.02 -10.30
CA MET A 43 3.15 -1.38 -9.81
C MET A 43 2.01 -1.52 -10.82
N VAL A 44 2.31 -1.26 -12.09
CA VAL A 44 1.31 -1.37 -13.15
C VAL A 44 0.86 -2.81 -13.31
N ARG A 45 1.79 -3.74 -13.25
CA ARG A 45 1.45 -5.17 -13.36
C ARG A 45 0.52 -5.62 -12.26
N LEU A 46 0.79 -5.16 -11.04
CA LEU A 46 -0.02 -5.57 -9.88
C LEU A 46 -1.39 -4.90 -9.87
N SER A 47 -1.45 -3.64 -10.24
CA SER A 47 -2.67 -2.84 -10.03
C SER A 47 -3.48 -2.60 -11.30
N GLY A 48 -2.86 -2.77 -12.46
CA GLY A 48 -3.52 -2.50 -13.73
C GLY A 48 -3.70 -1.02 -14.02
N GLN A 49 -2.99 -0.14 -13.29
CA GLN A 49 -3.12 1.30 -13.49
C GLN A 49 -1.81 1.97 -13.04
N GLU A 50 -1.70 3.29 -13.25
CA GLU A 50 -0.44 4.00 -13.09
C GLU A 50 -0.41 4.99 -11.94
N LEU A 51 -1.45 5.04 -11.13
CA LEU A 51 -1.54 6.00 -10.04
C LEU A 51 -1.00 5.41 -8.74
N ALA A 52 -0.30 6.24 -7.97
CA ALA A 52 0.18 5.87 -6.65
C ALA A 52 -0.73 6.49 -5.59
N PRO A 53 -0.79 5.96 -4.39
CA PRO A 53 -0.03 4.78 -3.93
C PRO A 53 -0.67 3.47 -4.34
N VAL A 54 0.16 2.43 -4.41
CA VAL A 54 -0.30 1.06 -4.58
C VAL A 54 0.37 0.24 -3.49
N ILE A 55 -0.41 -0.59 -2.80
CA ILE A 55 0.13 -1.44 -1.76
C ILE A 55 -0.22 -2.89 -2.05
N GLU A 56 0.75 -3.77 -1.84
CA GLU A 56 0.56 -5.20 -1.95
C GLU A 56 0.86 -5.82 -0.59
N MET A 57 -0.11 -6.54 -0.06
CA MET A 57 0.00 -7.24 1.22
C MET A 57 -0.33 -8.69 1.00
N ASP A 58 0.67 -9.54 1.06
CA ASP A 58 0.47 -11.00 0.97
C ASP A 58 -0.35 -11.37 -0.27
N GLY A 59 -0.03 -10.76 -1.39
CA GLY A 59 -0.68 -11.03 -2.67
C GLY A 59 -1.95 -10.24 -2.93
N LYS A 60 -2.44 -9.49 -1.96
CA LYS A 60 -3.63 -8.66 -2.13
C LYS A 60 -3.22 -7.23 -2.41
N VAL A 61 -3.88 -6.59 -3.37
CA VAL A 61 -3.46 -5.29 -3.90
C VAL A 61 -4.57 -4.26 -3.70
N LEU A 62 -4.17 -3.07 -3.25
CA LEU A 62 -5.05 -1.90 -3.18
C LEU A 62 -4.36 -0.76 -3.90
N ALA A 63 -5.09 -0.07 -4.76
CA ALA A 63 -4.52 0.99 -5.60
C ALA A 63 -5.28 2.28 -5.42
N ASP A 64 -4.55 3.40 -5.54
CA ASP A 64 -5.14 4.74 -5.58
C ASP A 64 -6.02 4.97 -4.36
N PHE A 65 -5.41 4.89 -3.18
CA PHE A 65 -6.16 4.90 -1.92
C PHE A 65 -5.66 5.99 -0.97
N GLY A 66 -6.51 6.33 -0.01
CA GLY A 66 -6.12 7.15 1.13
C GLY A 66 -6.06 6.31 2.39
N PRO A 67 -5.73 6.93 3.55
CA PRO A 67 -5.62 6.19 4.79
C PRO A 67 -6.89 5.46 5.21
N GLU A 68 -8.05 6.03 4.90
CA GLU A 68 -9.31 5.39 5.27
C GLU A 68 -9.52 4.09 4.51
N GLN A 69 -9.24 4.11 3.22
CA GLN A 69 -9.36 2.91 2.41
C GLN A 69 -8.30 1.88 2.83
N LEU A 70 -7.12 2.34 3.20
CA LEU A 70 -6.07 1.46 3.65
C LEU A 70 -6.45 0.78 4.96
N ALA A 71 -7.01 1.54 5.90
CA ALA A 71 -7.46 0.98 7.17
C ALA A 71 -8.52 -0.09 6.96
N GLU A 72 -9.47 0.19 6.08
CA GLU A 72 -10.53 -0.77 5.76
C GLU A 72 -9.96 -2.02 5.11
N PHE A 73 -9.02 -1.83 4.17
CA PHE A 73 -8.37 -2.94 3.48
C PHE A 73 -7.63 -3.84 4.48
N TRP A 74 -6.91 -3.22 5.41
CA TRP A 74 -6.20 -3.95 6.45
C TRP A 74 -7.17 -4.73 7.33
N ARG A 75 -8.22 -4.06 7.79
CA ARG A 75 -9.21 -4.69 8.68
C ARG A 75 -9.89 -5.86 7.98
N LYS A 76 -10.24 -5.68 6.72
CA LYS A 76 -11.00 -6.68 5.97
C LYS A 76 -10.17 -7.92 5.67
N ASN A 77 -8.88 -7.75 5.45
CA ASN A 77 -8.05 -8.85 4.96
C ASN A 77 -7.12 -9.43 6.01
N PHE A 78 -6.81 -8.70 7.05
CA PHE A 78 -5.74 -9.12 7.96
C PHE A 78 -6.10 -9.02 9.43
N SER A 79 -7.12 -8.25 9.78
CA SER A 79 -7.54 -8.19 11.17
C SER A 79 -8.25 -9.48 11.55
N THR A 80 -7.84 -10.06 12.66
CA THR A 80 -8.40 -11.33 13.10
C THR A 80 -9.37 -11.17 14.25
N THR A 81 -9.59 -9.94 14.64
CA THR A 81 -10.41 -9.72 15.80
C THR A 81 -11.88 -9.92 15.56
N ASP A 82 -12.21 -10.21 14.56
CA ASP A 82 -13.51 -10.42 14.27
C ASP A 82 -14.04 -11.70 14.55
N LYS A 83 -13.48 -11.96 15.07
CA LYS A 83 -13.91 -12.74 15.20
C LYS A 83 -14.67 -13.14 15.66
N HIS A 84 -14.82 -12.99 15.70
CA HIS A 84 -15.44 -13.15 15.95
C HIS A 84 -15.95 -13.37 15.68
N GLY A 85 -15.76 -13.42 15.61
CA GLY A 85 -16.11 -13.44 15.36
C GLY A 85 -16.23 -13.55 15.26
#